data_7313266ef919517997f5cfc83507ba7a
#
_entry.id   7313266ef919517997f5cfc83507ba7a
#
_cell.length_a   1.000
_cell.length_b   1.000
_cell.length_c   1.000
_cell.angle_alpha   90.00
_cell.angle_beta   90.00
_cell.angle_gamma   90.00
#
_symmetry.space_group_name_H-M   'P 1'
#
loop_
_entity.id
_entity.type
_entity.pdbx_description
1 polymer ?
#
loop_
_entity_poly.entity_id
_entity_poly.type
_entity_poly.pdbx_seq_one_letter_code
_entity_poly.pdbx_strand_id
1 'polypeptide(L)'
;GKATQRTYEDGMPKNESTVQDTISYSSGENIKTYGGPEVRLSARYLFTPDFSVKASLNNSYQFLHTLSNNTTVSPIDTWKISDLNIAPQKGYQASLGFYKNFKENEYELSIEGYYKKMEDVLDFKTGANLFLNENVETQILQGDGKAYGVEFLLKKKSGDLNGWLSYTYSRSLYRFDSEFSEE
;
A
#
# COMPACT_ATOMS: atom_id res chain seq x y z
N GLY A 1 6.01 -30.29 -9.59
CA GLY A 1 6.44 -30.29 -8.18
C GLY A 1 5.24 -30.39 -7.25
N LYS A 2 5.46 -30.85 -6.05
CA LYS A 2 4.44 -30.75 -4.97
C LYS A 2 4.72 -29.43 -4.24
N ALA A 3 3.68 -28.67 -3.91
CA ALA A 3 3.75 -27.52 -3.03
C ALA A 3 3.21 -27.91 -1.66
N THR A 4 3.82 -27.43 -0.59
CA THR A 4 3.33 -27.62 0.78
C THR A 4 3.00 -26.26 1.39
N GLN A 5 1.91 -26.22 2.14
CA GLN A 5 1.50 -25.04 2.92
C GLN A 5 1.26 -25.48 4.36
N ARG A 6 1.76 -24.72 5.32
CA ARG A 6 1.49 -24.93 6.73
C ARG A 6 0.26 -24.13 7.16
N THR A 7 -0.53 -24.67 8.05
CA THR A 7 -1.59 -23.96 8.76
C THR A 7 -1.16 -23.73 10.21
N TYR A 8 -1.57 -22.61 10.76
CA TYR A 8 -1.18 -22.16 12.10
C TYR A 8 -2.42 -21.95 12.96
N GLU A 9 -2.26 -21.93 14.26
CA GLU A 9 -3.35 -21.64 15.21
C GLU A 9 -3.88 -20.22 15.01
N ASP A 10 -5.21 -20.07 14.94
CA ASP A 10 -5.86 -18.80 14.77
C ASP A 10 -5.56 -17.84 15.94
N GLY A 11 -5.16 -16.62 15.60
CA GLY A 11 -4.82 -15.59 16.57
C GLY A 11 -3.46 -15.74 17.25
N MET A 12 -2.68 -16.75 16.89
CA MET A 12 -1.32 -16.94 17.39
C MET A 12 -0.27 -16.51 16.35
N PRO A 13 0.91 -16.06 16.80
CA PRO A 13 2.04 -15.79 15.91
C PRO A 13 2.45 -17.03 15.11
N LYS A 14 2.72 -16.86 13.82
CA LYS A 14 3.17 -17.96 12.96
C LYS A 14 4.61 -18.36 13.30
N ASN A 15 4.78 -19.52 13.90
CA ASN A 15 6.09 -20.11 14.24
C ASN A 15 5.98 -21.65 14.30
N GLU A 16 7.08 -22.33 14.52
CA GLU A 16 7.14 -23.81 14.54
C GLU A 16 6.25 -24.44 15.64
N SER A 17 6.00 -23.74 16.75
CA SER A 17 5.19 -24.26 17.87
C SER A 17 3.69 -24.09 17.64
N THR A 18 3.27 -23.24 16.73
CA THR A 18 1.86 -22.94 16.41
C THR A 18 1.38 -23.63 15.13
N VAL A 19 2.22 -24.47 14.49
CA VAL A 19 1.84 -25.26 13.32
C VAL A 19 0.77 -26.29 13.72
N GLN A 20 -0.41 -26.22 13.09
CA GLN A 20 -1.50 -27.18 13.27
C GLN A 20 -1.40 -28.33 12.28
N ASP A 21 -1.16 -28.03 10.99
CA ASP A 21 -1.14 -29.04 9.95
C ASP A 21 -0.25 -28.60 8.78
N THR A 22 0.12 -29.57 7.94
CA THR A 22 0.89 -29.34 6.71
C THR A 22 0.14 -29.95 5.53
N ILE A 23 -0.44 -29.12 4.70
CA ILE A 23 -1.22 -29.52 3.53
C ILE A 23 -0.30 -29.62 2.32
N SER A 24 -0.37 -30.75 1.61
CA SER A 24 0.37 -30.99 0.37
C SER A 24 -0.55 -30.86 -0.83
N TYR A 25 -0.14 -30.03 -1.79
CA TYR A 25 -0.86 -29.80 -3.06
C TYR A 25 -0.15 -30.48 -4.22
N SER A 26 -0.92 -31.09 -5.08
CA SER A 26 -0.42 -31.69 -6.32
C SER A 26 -0.11 -30.63 -7.37
N SER A 27 0.68 -30.96 -8.39
CA SER A 27 0.96 -30.04 -9.50
C SER A 27 -0.32 -29.64 -10.21
N GLY A 28 -0.59 -28.33 -10.31
CA GLY A 28 -1.80 -27.77 -10.91
C GLY A 28 -2.99 -27.64 -9.96
N GLU A 29 -2.87 -28.07 -8.72
CA GLU A 29 -3.90 -27.87 -7.71
C GLU A 29 -3.94 -26.43 -7.21
N ASN A 30 -5.15 -25.89 -7.02
CA ASN A 30 -5.33 -24.51 -6.56
C ASN A 30 -5.20 -24.43 -5.04
N ILE A 31 -4.23 -23.67 -4.55
CA ILE A 31 -3.98 -23.48 -3.11
C ILE A 31 -5.00 -22.52 -2.51
N LYS A 32 -5.14 -21.34 -3.11
CA LYS A 32 -6.06 -20.27 -2.69
C LYS A 32 -6.35 -19.36 -3.87
N THR A 33 -7.58 -18.91 -3.95
CA THR A 33 -7.98 -17.90 -4.95
C THR A 33 -8.28 -16.59 -4.24
N TYR A 34 -7.64 -15.54 -4.69
CA TYR A 34 -7.92 -14.16 -4.28
C TYR A 34 -8.39 -13.36 -5.48
N GLY A 35 -9.32 -12.44 -5.26
CA GLY A 35 -9.79 -11.53 -6.29
C GLY A 35 -10.71 -10.47 -5.70
N GLY A 36 -10.88 -9.38 -6.44
CA GLY A 36 -11.78 -8.30 -6.07
C GLY A 36 -11.85 -7.26 -7.18
N PRO A 37 -12.91 -6.46 -7.23
CA PRO A 37 -13.01 -5.38 -8.21
C PRO A 37 -12.05 -4.24 -7.86
N GLU A 38 -11.27 -3.81 -8.82
CA GLU A 38 -10.52 -2.55 -8.73
C GLU A 38 -11.34 -1.44 -9.37
N VAL A 39 -11.66 -0.44 -8.57
CA VAL A 39 -12.46 0.71 -8.97
C VAL A 39 -11.61 1.96 -8.95
N ARG A 40 -11.70 2.77 -10.01
CA ARG A 40 -11.06 4.08 -10.11
C ARG A 40 -12.08 5.07 -10.64
N LEU A 41 -12.55 5.93 -9.75
CA LEU A 41 -13.51 6.97 -10.08
C LEU A 41 -12.86 8.33 -9.87
N SER A 42 -13.08 9.24 -10.82
CA SER A 42 -12.67 10.63 -10.66
C SER A 42 -13.69 11.53 -11.34
N ALA A 43 -14.03 12.62 -10.66
CA ALA A 43 -14.93 13.64 -11.18
C ALA A 43 -14.30 15.01 -10.95
N ARG A 44 -14.44 15.89 -11.95
CA ARG A 44 -14.05 17.29 -11.87
C ARG A 44 -15.24 18.15 -12.23
N TYR A 45 -15.55 19.09 -11.37
CA TYR A 45 -16.61 20.07 -11.58
C TYR A 45 -16.02 21.48 -11.71
N LEU A 46 -16.37 22.17 -12.78
CA LEU A 46 -15.97 23.54 -13.03
C LEU A 46 -17.10 24.47 -12.55
N PHE A 47 -16.86 25.20 -11.47
CA PHE A 47 -17.79 26.20 -10.96
C PHE A 47 -17.73 27.47 -11.80
N THR A 48 -16.52 27.83 -12.25
CA THR A 48 -16.25 28.95 -13.16
C THR A 48 -15.13 28.54 -14.13
N PRO A 49 -14.87 29.27 -15.21
CA PRO A 49 -13.79 28.96 -16.13
C PRO A 49 -12.40 28.87 -15.49
N ASP A 50 -12.23 29.49 -14.32
CA ASP A 50 -10.98 29.60 -13.60
C ASP A 50 -10.98 28.87 -12.23
N PHE A 51 -12.13 28.27 -11.83
CA PHE A 51 -12.23 27.53 -10.56
C PHE A 51 -12.88 26.16 -10.74
N SER A 52 -12.21 25.12 -10.26
CA SER A 52 -12.73 23.76 -10.30
C SER A 52 -12.39 22.97 -9.04
N VAL A 53 -13.21 21.98 -8.78
CA VAL A 53 -13.01 20.97 -7.72
C VAL A 53 -12.93 19.59 -8.36
N LYS A 54 -11.97 18.79 -7.91
CA LYS A 54 -11.79 17.39 -8.35
C LYS A 54 -11.88 16.48 -7.14
N ALA A 55 -12.67 15.42 -7.25
CA ALA A 55 -12.72 14.35 -6.28
C ALA A 55 -12.29 13.04 -6.95
N SER A 56 -11.58 12.18 -6.23
CA SER A 56 -11.26 10.84 -6.71
C SER A 56 -11.36 9.80 -5.60
N LEU A 57 -11.72 8.58 -6.02
CA LEU A 57 -11.77 7.39 -5.19
C LEU A 57 -11.13 6.24 -5.97
N ASN A 58 -10.28 5.49 -5.33
CA ASN A 58 -9.71 4.27 -5.92
C ASN A 58 -9.46 3.20 -4.86
N ASN A 59 -9.47 1.94 -5.31
CA ASN A 59 -8.93 0.84 -4.57
C ASN A 59 -8.00 0.00 -5.45
N SER A 60 -7.11 -0.75 -4.84
CA SER A 60 -6.16 -1.62 -5.51
C SER A 60 -5.82 -2.83 -4.66
N TYR A 61 -5.41 -3.92 -5.33
CA TYR A 61 -4.93 -5.15 -4.69
C TYR A 61 -3.53 -5.48 -5.19
N GLN A 62 -2.68 -5.95 -4.28
CA GLN A 62 -1.35 -6.44 -4.62
C GLN A 62 -1.24 -7.90 -4.19
N PHE A 63 -1.08 -8.79 -5.16
CA PHE A 63 -1.02 -10.24 -4.97
C PHE A 63 0.41 -10.79 -5.00
N LEU A 64 1.36 -10.03 -5.50
CA LEU A 64 2.76 -10.39 -5.60
C LEU A 64 3.59 -9.46 -4.73
N HIS A 65 4.38 -10.04 -3.85
CA HIS A 65 5.20 -9.31 -2.88
C HIS A 65 6.68 -9.59 -3.13
N THR A 66 7.49 -8.56 -3.10
CA THR A 66 8.95 -8.69 -3.07
C THR A 66 9.38 -8.77 -1.61
N LEU A 67 9.97 -9.88 -1.23
CA LEU A 67 10.48 -10.09 0.11
C LEU A 67 11.96 -9.72 0.13
N SER A 68 12.25 -8.52 0.58
CA SER A 68 13.60 -8.00 0.75
C SER A 68 13.68 -7.23 2.06
N ASN A 69 14.68 -7.51 2.85
CA ASN A 69 15.01 -6.77 4.07
C ASN A 69 16.03 -5.64 3.80
N ASN A 70 16.38 -5.41 2.54
CA ASN A 70 17.28 -4.36 2.11
C ASN A 70 16.52 -3.18 1.55
N THR A 71 17.08 -1.98 1.67
CA THR A 71 16.52 -0.74 1.10
C THR A 71 16.62 -0.67 -0.43
N THR A 72 17.43 -1.54 -1.03
CA THR A 72 17.66 -1.63 -2.47
C THR A 72 17.29 -3.01 -2.98
N VAL A 73 16.52 -3.08 -4.05
CA VAL A 73 16.17 -4.34 -4.72
C VAL A 73 17.43 -5.07 -5.16
N SER A 74 17.54 -6.33 -4.78
CA SER A 74 18.67 -7.20 -5.07
C SER A 74 18.26 -8.36 -5.97
N PRO A 75 19.15 -8.89 -6.83
CA PRO A 75 18.87 -10.09 -7.63
C PRO A 75 18.55 -11.34 -6.81
N ILE A 76 18.85 -11.32 -5.51
CA ILE A 76 18.55 -12.42 -4.58
C ILE A 76 17.24 -12.21 -3.80
N ASP A 77 16.49 -11.14 -4.09
CA ASP A 77 15.21 -10.91 -3.45
C ASP A 77 14.21 -12.01 -3.82
N THR A 78 13.46 -12.45 -2.83
CA THR A 78 12.48 -13.50 -3.01
C THR A 78 11.13 -12.87 -3.40
N TRP A 79 10.48 -13.43 -4.42
CA TRP A 79 9.13 -13.07 -4.82
C TRP A 79 8.14 -14.08 -4.25
N LYS A 80 7.12 -13.59 -3.59
CA LYS A 80 6.08 -14.41 -2.98
C LYS A 80 4.70 -13.97 -3.46
N ILE A 81 3.92 -14.92 -3.98
CA ILE A 81 2.52 -14.72 -4.30
C ILE A 81 1.70 -14.92 -3.03
N SER A 82 0.63 -14.14 -2.87
CA SER A 82 -0.33 -14.33 -1.78
C SER A 82 -0.89 -15.76 -1.78
N ASP A 83 -0.93 -16.36 -0.61
CA ASP A 83 -1.34 -17.76 -0.39
C ASP A 83 -2.22 -17.87 0.89
N LEU A 84 -2.29 -19.05 1.51
CA LEU A 84 -3.07 -19.25 2.74
C LEU A 84 -2.57 -18.40 3.90
N ASN A 85 -1.27 -18.11 3.96
CA ASN A 85 -0.60 -17.46 5.06
C ASN A 85 -0.32 -15.99 4.85
N ILE A 86 -0.31 -15.53 3.60
CA ILE A 86 -0.01 -14.16 3.20
C ILE A 86 -1.16 -13.62 2.38
N ALA A 87 -2.02 -12.82 3.01
CA ALA A 87 -3.13 -12.16 2.35
C ALA A 87 -2.64 -11.08 1.36
N PRO A 88 -3.39 -10.81 0.27
CA PRO A 88 -3.04 -9.72 -0.64
C PRO A 88 -3.21 -8.38 0.05
N GLN A 89 -2.23 -7.50 -0.14
CA GLN A 89 -2.32 -6.13 0.35
C GLN A 89 -3.43 -5.38 -0.40
N LYS A 90 -4.23 -4.61 0.34
CA LYS A 90 -5.33 -3.79 -0.18
C LYS A 90 -5.06 -2.31 0.10
N GLY A 91 -5.38 -1.48 -0.86
CA GLY A 91 -5.27 -0.04 -0.73
C GLY A 91 -6.59 0.64 -1.13
N TYR A 92 -7.03 1.60 -0.31
CA TYR A 92 -8.19 2.47 -0.57
C TYR A 92 -7.73 3.90 -0.46
N GLN A 93 -8.06 4.73 -1.43
CA GLN A 93 -7.66 6.13 -1.43
C GLN A 93 -8.82 7.02 -1.86
N ALA A 94 -8.98 8.13 -1.14
CA ALA A 94 -9.84 9.24 -1.51
C ALA A 94 -9.01 10.52 -1.60
N SER A 95 -9.30 11.38 -2.57
CA SER A 95 -8.73 12.73 -2.62
C SER A 95 -9.75 13.77 -3.04
N LEU A 96 -9.52 15.01 -2.58
CA LEU A 96 -10.29 16.19 -2.93
C LEU A 96 -9.34 17.35 -3.20
N GLY A 97 -9.44 17.93 -4.40
CA GLY A 97 -8.57 19.01 -4.85
C GLY A 97 -9.37 20.24 -5.31
N PHE A 98 -8.85 21.40 -4.96
CA PHE A 98 -9.34 22.72 -5.37
C PHE A 98 -8.30 23.37 -6.28
N TYR A 99 -8.74 23.90 -7.42
CA TYR A 99 -7.89 24.47 -8.44
C TYR A 99 -8.43 25.83 -8.84
N LYS A 100 -7.60 26.86 -8.75
CA LYS A 100 -7.97 28.22 -9.09
C LYS A 100 -6.89 28.88 -9.94
N ASN A 101 -7.30 29.47 -11.06
CA ASN A 101 -6.46 30.32 -11.88
C ASN A 101 -6.77 31.80 -11.61
N PHE A 102 -5.76 32.65 -11.69
CA PHE A 102 -5.89 34.11 -11.48
C PHE A 102 -5.21 34.85 -12.62
N LYS A 103 -5.58 36.11 -12.82
CA LYS A 103 -4.98 37.04 -13.79
C LYS A 103 -4.82 36.39 -15.18
N GLU A 104 -5.94 35.99 -15.79
CA GLU A 104 -5.95 35.39 -17.12
C GLU A 104 -5.03 34.16 -17.26
N ASN A 105 -5.01 33.32 -16.21
CA ASN A 105 -4.17 32.12 -16.10
C ASN A 105 -2.66 32.38 -15.86
N GLU A 106 -2.26 33.61 -15.53
CA GLU A 106 -0.86 33.88 -15.14
C GLU A 106 -0.47 33.08 -13.87
N TYR A 107 -1.39 32.98 -12.91
CA TYR A 107 -1.19 32.22 -11.67
C TYR A 107 -2.13 31.03 -11.60
N GLU A 108 -1.60 29.92 -11.13
CA GLU A 108 -2.32 28.68 -10.83
C GLU A 108 -2.12 28.32 -9.36
N LEU A 109 -3.22 28.14 -8.63
CA LEU A 109 -3.24 27.65 -7.26
C LEU A 109 -3.91 26.28 -7.24
N SER A 110 -3.30 25.31 -6.58
CA SER A 110 -3.97 24.06 -6.22
C SER A 110 -3.77 23.72 -4.76
N ILE A 111 -4.81 23.17 -4.17
CA ILE A 111 -4.80 22.61 -2.82
C ILE A 111 -5.47 21.25 -2.93
N GLU A 112 -4.75 20.18 -2.60
CA GLU A 112 -5.28 18.81 -2.66
C GLU A 112 -5.07 18.11 -1.33
N GLY A 113 -6.16 17.55 -0.76
CA GLY A 113 -6.12 16.69 0.40
C GLY A 113 -6.35 15.24 0.00
N TYR A 114 -5.68 14.31 0.66
CA TYR A 114 -5.88 12.88 0.43
C TYR A 114 -5.91 12.09 1.75
N TYR A 115 -6.60 10.97 1.69
CA TYR A 115 -6.60 9.94 2.72
C TYR A 115 -6.44 8.56 2.07
N LYS A 116 -5.51 7.76 2.59
CA LYS A 116 -5.24 6.40 2.14
C LYS A 116 -5.32 5.45 3.33
N LYS A 117 -6.07 4.35 3.16
CA LYS A 117 -6.08 3.21 4.07
C LYS A 117 -5.42 2.03 3.37
N MET A 118 -4.60 1.29 4.09
CA MET A 118 -3.94 0.08 3.61
C MET A 118 -4.23 -1.05 4.58
N GLU A 119 -4.55 -2.23 4.05
CA GLU A 119 -4.81 -3.45 4.81
C GLU A 119 -3.83 -4.53 4.35
N ASP A 120 -3.48 -5.44 5.25
CA ASP A 120 -2.57 -6.56 4.99
C ASP A 120 -1.19 -6.10 4.47
N VAL A 121 -0.68 -4.96 4.93
CA VAL A 121 0.66 -4.46 4.60
C VAL A 121 1.69 -5.41 5.21
N LEU A 122 2.71 -5.77 4.42
CA LEU A 122 3.78 -6.64 4.87
C LEU A 122 4.92 -5.85 5.52
N ASP A 123 5.43 -6.38 6.61
CA ASP A 123 6.68 -5.98 7.23
C ASP A 123 7.41 -7.24 7.72
N PHE A 124 8.64 -7.09 8.17
CA PHE A 124 9.48 -8.21 8.60
C PHE A 124 9.74 -8.16 10.08
N LYS A 125 9.79 -9.34 10.71
CA LYS A 125 10.25 -9.46 12.09
C LYS A 125 11.70 -9.00 12.21
N THR A 126 12.07 -8.47 13.36
CA THR A 126 13.46 -8.07 13.64
C THR A 126 14.38 -9.27 13.48
N GLY A 127 15.40 -9.14 12.63
CA GLY A 127 16.33 -10.23 12.34
C GLY A 127 15.77 -11.30 11.40
N ALA A 128 14.70 -11.02 10.64
CA ALA A 128 14.10 -11.96 9.70
C ALA A 128 15.12 -12.55 8.72
N ASN A 129 15.14 -13.87 8.59
CA ASN A 129 15.93 -14.58 7.58
C ASN A 129 15.04 -14.99 6.42
N LEU A 130 15.17 -14.29 5.30
CA LEU A 130 14.36 -14.51 4.10
C LEU A 130 15.07 -15.37 3.05
N PHE A 131 16.40 -15.47 3.14
CA PHE A 131 17.21 -16.17 2.15
C PHE A 131 17.08 -17.69 2.31
N LEU A 132 16.64 -18.37 1.26
CA LEU A 132 16.43 -19.83 1.24
C LEU A 132 15.51 -20.34 2.36
N ASN A 133 14.60 -19.50 2.85
CA ASN A 133 13.65 -19.90 3.88
C ASN A 133 12.37 -20.44 3.21
N GLU A 134 12.08 -21.72 3.44
CA GLU A 134 10.88 -22.38 2.91
C GLU A 134 9.59 -21.91 3.61
N ASN A 135 9.71 -21.36 4.83
CA ASN A 135 8.58 -20.90 5.66
C ASN A 135 8.67 -19.40 5.93
N VAL A 136 8.78 -18.61 4.86
CA VAL A 136 8.93 -17.13 4.95
C VAL A 136 7.80 -16.45 5.70
N GLU A 137 6.59 -17.07 5.73
CA GLU A 137 5.44 -16.58 6.48
C GLU A 137 5.68 -16.46 7.98
N THR A 138 6.63 -17.21 8.54
CA THR A 138 7.02 -17.09 9.95
C THR A 138 7.88 -15.86 10.24
N GLN A 139 8.45 -15.25 9.21
CA GLN A 139 9.33 -14.07 9.30
C GLN A 139 8.62 -12.76 8.93
N ILE A 140 7.35 -12.85 8.53
CA ILE A 140 6.56 -11.73 8.01
C ILE A 140 5.49 -11.36 9.05
N LEU A 141 5.27 -10.06 9.18
CA LEU A 141 4.14 -9.46 9.88
C LEU A 141 3.17 -8.88 8.86
N GLN A 142 1.87 -9.03 9.08
CA GLN A 142 0.85 -8.32 8.33
C GLN A 142 0.16 -7.33 9.26
N GLY A 143 -0.12 -6.14 8.75
CA GLY A 143 -0.70 -5.07 9.53
C GLY A 143 -1.46 -4.08 8.69
N ASP A 144 -1.99 -3.06 9.36
CA ASP A 144 -2.77 -2.00 8.76
C ASP A 144 -1.98 -0.70 8.70
N GLY A 145 -2.26 0.09 7.67
CA GLY A 145 -1.67 1.40 7.49
C GLY A 145 -2.69 2.47 7.14
N LYS A 146 -2.36 3.70 7.47
CA LYS A 146 -3.07 4.88 6.99
C LYS A 146 -2.10 5.98 6.65
N ALA A 147 -2.39 6.69 5.57
CA ALA A 147 -1.65 7.89 5.20
C ALA A 147 -2.63 9.01 4.83
N TYR A 148 -2.31 10.22 5.20
CA TYR A 148 -3.09 11.40 4.86
C TYR A 148 -2.20 12.61 4.74
N GLY A 149 -2.63 13.56 3.94
CA GLY A 149 -1.87 14.77 3.72
C GLY A 149 -2.64 15.85 2.99
N VAL A 150 -2.01 17.02 2.94
CA VAL A 150 -2.47 18.17 2.16
C VAL A 150 -1.28 18.69 1.36
N GLU A 151 -1.52 18.91 0.08
CA GLU A 151 -0.57 19.46 -0.87
C GLU A 151 -1.02 20.83 -1.33
N PHE A 152 -0.11 21.77 -1.34
CA PHE A 152 -0.31 23.14 -1.81
C PHE A 152 0.67 23.42 -2.93
N LEU A 153 0.19 23.99 -4.04
CA LEU A 153 1.01 24.46 -5.14
C LEU A 153 0.53 25.83 -5.59
N LEU A 154 1.47 26.78 -5.66
CA LEU A 154 1.28 28.07 -6.32
C LEU A 154 2.30 28.18 -7.48
N LYS A 155 1.81 28.36 -8.69
CA LYS A 155 2.64 28.48 -9.90
C LYS A 155 2.36 29.80 -10.60
N LYS A 156 3.43 30.53 -10.94
CA LYS A 156 3.39 31.68 -11.84
C LYS A 156 3.93 31.24 -13.20
N LYS A 157 3.11 31.33 -14.26
CA LYS A 157 3.38 30.77 -15.58
C LYS A 157 4.09 31.73 -16.54
N SER A 158 3.95 33.02 -16.33
CA SER A 158 4.43 34.07 -17.27
C SER A 158 5.01 35.28 -16.55
N GLY A 159 5.68 36.16 -17.32
CA GLY A 159 6.37 37.37 -16.85
C GLY A 159 7.86 37.17 -16.71
N ASP A 160 8.59 38.26 -16.39
CA ASP A 160 10.06 38.26 -16.27
C ASP A 160 10.57 37.32 -15.17
N LEU A 161 9.78 37.14 -14.12
CA LEU A 161 9.98 36.13 -13.10
C LEU A 161 8.82 35.12 -13.17
N ASN A 162 9.14 33.84 -13.41
CA ASN A 162 8.22 32.72 -13.37
C ASN A 162 8.78 31.59 -12.50
N GLY A 163 7.91 30.67 -12.04
CA GLY A 163 8.31 29.58 -11.18
C GLY A 163 7.14 29.03 -10.39
N TRP A 164 7.46 28.28 -9.35
CA TRP A 164 6.46 27.66 -8.49
C TRP A 164 6.95 27.53 -7.05
N LEU A 165 6.00 27.51 -6.14
CA LEU A 165 6.17 27.18 -4.72
C LEU A 165 5.25 26.03 -4.39
N SER A 166 5.78 24.97 -3.79
CA SER A 166 4.98 23.86 -3.29
C SER A 166 5.27 23.60 -1.81
N TYR A 167 4.23 23.16 -1.11
CA TYR A 167 4.33 22.70 0.27
C TYR A 167 3.45 21.47 0.44
N THR A 168 4.00 20.44 1.11
CA THR A 168 3.27 19.20 1.40
C THR A 168 3.40 18.90 2.89
N TYR A 169 2.25 18.69 3.53
CA TYR A 169 2.17 18.08 4.84
C TYR A 169 1.59 16.68 4.70
N SER A 170 2.29 15.66 5.19
CA SER A 170 1.80 14.28 5.15
C SER A 170 2.18 13.49 6.40
N ARG A 171 1.35 12.52 6.75
CA ARG A 171 1.63 11.52 7.78
C ARG A 171 1.29 10.14 7.27
N SER A 172 2.18 9.18 7.56
CA SER A 172 1.98 7.76 7.32
C SER A 172 2.16 7.01 8.64
N LEU A 173 1.20 6.16 8.97
CA LEU A 173 1.13 5.42 10.22
C LEU A 173 0.85 3.97 9.88
N TYR A 174 1.61 3.07 10.47
CA TYR A 174 1.43 1.62 10.34
C TYR A 174 1.27 1.01 11.72
N ARG A 175 0.47 -0.05 11.78
CA ARG A 175 0.27 -0.86 12.97
C ARG A 175 0.43 -2.32 12.56
N PHE A 176 1.41 -2.98 13.16
CA PHE A 176 1.64 -4.41 13.01
C PHE A 176 1.39 -5.08 14.36
N ASP A 177 0.75 -6.25 14.32
CA ASP A 177 0.60 -7.07 15.51
C ASP A 177 1.97 -7.73 15.81
N SER A 178 2.68 -7.17 16.79
CA SER A 178 3.96 -7.72 17.23
C SER A 178 3.74 -8.85 18.24
N GLU A 179 4.63 -9.86 18.26
CA GLU A 179 4.64 -10.93 19.26
C GLU A 179 4.83 -10.40 20.70
N PHE A 180 5.14 -9.12 20.88
CA PHE A 180 5.46 -8.45 22.15
C PHE A 180 4.53 -7.26 22.41
N SER A 181 3.26 -7.30 22.03
CA SER A 181 2.30 -6.37 22.59
C SER A 181 1.97 -6.83 24.00
N GLU A 182 2.82 -6.51 24.98
CA GLU A 182 2.40 -6.41 26.36
C GLU A 182 1.36 -5.29 26.45
N GLU A 183 0.22 -5.59 27.10
CA GLU A 183 -0.90 -4.68 27.36
C GLU A 183 -0.49 -3.38 28.08
#